data_302442b25516b1530349483e05f84f77
#
_entry.id   302442b25516b1530349483e05f84f77
#
_cell.length_a   1.000
_cell.length_b   1.000
_cell.length_c   1.000
_cell.angle_alpha   90.00
_cell.angle_beta   90.00
_cell.angle_gamma   90.00
#
_symmetry.space_group_name_H-M   'P 1'
#
loop_
_entity.id
_entity.type
_entity.pdbx_description
1 polymer ?
#
loop_
_entity_poly.entity_id
_entity_poly.type
_entity_poly.pdbx_seq_one_letter_code
_entity_poly.pdbx_strand_id
1 'polypeptide(L)'
;VTDNLASDVTVKKHPGGRPVVYGIDNPCWQILCEQISEGKSLSSALKTSEGMPSYQLVMLMLRNNPEFRAMYEKAVESRADRLAEEIIELADQEMPEGLEGPMASAWVQQKRMQVDARKWVASKLKPKTYGDRIDVAVTDNRISVMDALKEAKQRVLKDESNVVDAEVKEA
;
A
#
# COMPACT_ATOMS: atom_id res chain seq x y z
N VAL A 1 31.75 -31.16 -29.25
CA VAL A 1 31.61 -29.79 -29.78
C VAL A 1 30.58 -29.13 -28.91
N THR A 2 31.03 -28.46 -27.88
CA THR A 2 30.17 -27.68 -26.94
C THR A 2 30.39 -26.21 -27.27
N ASP A 3 29.43 -25.63 -27.97
CA ASP A 3 29.41 -24.19 -28.24
C ASP A 3 29.09 -23.43 -26.94
N ASN A 4 30.10 -22.72 -26.48
CA ASN A 4 30.07 -21.82 -25.36
C ASN A 4 29.55 -20.45 -25.85
N LEU A 5 28.22 -20.23 -25.73
CA LEU A 5 27.60 -18.94 -25.96
C LEU A 5 27.76 -18.06 -24.71
N ALA A 6 29.00 -17.58 -24.51
CA ALA A 6 29.25 -16.45 -23.66
C ALA A 6 28.71 -15.20 -24.36
N SER A 7 27.51 -14.77 -24.05
CA SER A 7 26.96 -13.48 -24.48
C SER A 7 27.82 -12.36 -23.89
N ASP A 8 28.57 -11.72 -24.77
CA ASP A 8 29.43 -10.57 -24.51
C ASP A 8 28.58 -9.37 -24.06
N VAL A 9 28.45 -9.19 -22.73
CA VAL A 9 27.79 -8.04 -22.14
C VAL A 9 28.73 -6.86 -22.27
N THR A 10 28.63 -6.14 -23.38
CA THR A 10 29.35 -4.89 -23.59
C THR A 10 28.91 -3.83 -22.60
N VAL A 11 29.64 -3.72 -21.50
CA VAL A 11 29.50 -2.66 -20.49
C VAL A 11 29.86 -1.32 -21.15
N LYS A 12 28.86 -0.50 -21.45
CA LYS A 12 29.07 0.89 -21.92
C LYS A 12 29.79 1.68 -20.83
N LYS A 13 31.08 1.95 -21.01
CA LYS A 13 31.87 2.82 -20.11
C LYS A 13 31.38 4.26 -20.28
N HIS A 14 30.83 4.83 -19.19
CA HIS A 14 30.62 6.27 -19.11
C HIS A 14 31.98 6.99 -18.94
N PRO A 15 32.21 8.09 -19.65
CA PRO A 15 33.46 8.87 -19.50
C PRO A 15 33.45 9.52 -18.10
N GLY A 16 34.33 9.04 -17.19
CA GLY A 16 34.64 9.65 -15.91
C GLY A 16 33.91 9.15 -14.66
N GLY A 17 33.21 7.98 -14.68
CA GLY A 17 32.52 7.44 -13.51
C GLY A 17 32.78 5.95 -13.28
N ARG A 18 32.52 5.50 -12.04
CA ARG A 18 32.47 4.07 -11.70
C ARG A 18 31.44 3.37 -12.61
N PRO A 19 31.74 2.19 -13.19
CA PRO A 19 30.78 1.47 -14.03
C PRO A 19 29.43 1.33 -13.33
N VAL A 20 28.33 1.62 -14.03
CA VAL A 20 26.99 1.39 -13.51
C VAL A 20 26.72 -0.10 -13.56
N VAL A 21 26.95 -0.78 -12.45
CA VAL A 21 26.76 -2.23 -12.32
C VAL A 21 25.28 -2.61 -12.41
N TYR A 22 24.38 -1.68 -12.00
CA TYR A 22 22.94 -1.89 -11.94
C TYR A 22 22.20 -0.87 -12.82
N GLY A 23 22.27 -1.04 -14.16
CA GLY A 23 21.39 -0.33 -15.09
C GLY A 23 19.95 -0.79 -14.94
N ILE A 24 18.99 -0.07 -15.51
CA ILE A 24 17.57 -0.44 -15.50
C ILE A 24 17.32 -1.82 -16.16
N ASP A 25 18.11 -2.14 -17.17
CA ASP A 25 18.03 -3.40 -17.91
C ASP A 25 18.65 -4.59 -17.17
N ASN A 26 19.22 -4.37 -15.98
CA ASN A 26 19.82 -5.46 -15.22
C ASN A 26 18.72 -6.40 -14.69
N PRO A 27 18.80 -7.70 -14.94
CA PRO A 27 17.79 -8.69 -14.55
C PRO A 27 17.56 -8.78 -13.05
N CYS A 28 18.48 -8.27 -12.23
CA CYS A 28 18.30 -8.26 -10.77
C CYS A 28 17.02 -7.52 -10.32
N TRP A 29 16.58 -6.51 -11.05
CA TRP A 29 15.35 -5.78 -10.74
C TRP A 29 14.10 -6.63 -10.94
N GLN A 30 14.07 -7.40 -12.01
CA GLN A 30 12.97 -8.33 -12.28
C GLN A 30 12.94 -9.45 -11.23
N ILE A 31 14.09 -10.09 -10.96
CA ILE A 31 14.23 -11.13 -9.94
C ILE A 31 13.79 -10.62 -8.56
N LEU A 32 14.18 -9.37 -8.22
CA LEU A 32 13.76 -8.74 -6.97
C LEU A 32 12.23 -8.60 -6.88
N CYS A 33 11.59 -8.10 -7.93
CA CYS A 33 10.14 -7.94 -7.99
C CYS A 33 9.41 -9.29 -7.96
N GLU A 34 9.92 -10.33 -8.62
CA GLU A 34 9.39 -11.69 -8.55
C GLU A 34 9.40 -12.23 -7.13
N GLN A 35 10.53 -12.12 -6.42
CA GLN A 35 10.64 -12.56 -5.03
C GLN A 35 9.72 -11.79 -4.07
N ILE A 36 9.50 -10.50 -4.33
CA ILE A 36 8.54 -9.70 -3.56
C ILE A 36 7.11 -10.18 -3.84
N SER A 37 6.76 -10.45 -5.08
CA SER A 37 5.43 -10.97 -5.46
C SER A 37 5.13 -12.34 -4.85
N GLU A 38 6.16 -13.16 -4.65
CA GLU A 38 6.10 -14.46 -3.96
C GLU A 38 5.90 -14.35 -2.42
N GLY A 39 5.81 -13.15 -1.87
CA GLY A 39 5.55 -12.95 -0.44
C GLY A 39 6.76 -12.47 0.37
N LYS A 40 7.99 -12.50 -0.17
CA LYS A 40 9.19 -12.08 0.57
C LYS A 40 9.19 -10.59 0.89
N SER A 41 9.74 -10.22 2.04
CA SER A 41 10.04 -8.82 2.32
C SER A 41 11.22 -8.34 1.46
N LEU A 42 11.30 -7.03 1.19
CA LEU A 42 12.43 -6.45 0.45
C LEU A 42 13.78 -6.87 1.06
N SER A 43 13.92 -6.80 2.38
CA SER A 43 15.16 -7.19 3.08
C SER A 43 15.47 -8.67 2.92
N SER A 44 14.46 -9.55 2.87
CA SER A 44 14.63 -10.96 2.64
C SER A 44 15.02 -11.25 1.18
N ALA A 45 14.35 -10.61 0.23
CA ALA A 45 14.64 -10.76 -1.19
C ALA A 45 16.08 -10.36 -1.54
N LEU A 46 16.58 -9.26 -0.96
CA LEU A 46 17.96 -8.81 -1.16
C LEU A 46 19.04 -9.75 -0.60
N LYS A 47 18.68 -10.60 0.37
CA LYS A 47 19.59 -11.59 0.97
C LYS A 47 19.56 -12.95 0.28
N THR A 48 18.55 -13.21 -0.52
CA THR A 48 18.29 -14.57 -1.06
C THR A 48 19.19 -14.92 -2.24
N SER A 49 19.63 -13.92 -3.02
CA SER A 49 20.39 -14.16 -4.26
C SER A 49 21.69 -13.36 -4.25
N GLU A 50 22.76 -13.97 -4.75
CA GLU A 50 24.03 -13.28 -5.00
C GLU A 50 23.85 -12.23 -6.12
N GLY A 51 24.57 -11.12 -6.04
CA GLY A 51 24.49 -10.05 -7.05
C GLY A 51 23.30 -9.13 -6.90
N MET A 52 22.53 -9.19 -5.80
CA MET A 52 21.46 -8.26 -5.54
C MET A 52 21.97 -6.85 -5.18
N PRO A 53 21.25 -5.78 -5.56
CA PRO A 53 21.59 -4.43 -5.21
C PRO A 53 21.48 -4.20 -3.69
N SER A 54 22.15 -3.16 -3.20
CA SER A 54 21.96 -2.74 -1.80
C SER A 54 20.56 -2.13 -1.60
N TYR A 55 20.05 -2.19 -0.37
CA TYR A 55 18.77 -1.57 -0.02
C TYR A 55 18.70 -0.09 -0.42
N GLN A 56 19.80 0.65 -0.19
CA GLN A 56 19.88 2.06 -0.55
C GLN A 56 19.76 2.29 -2.06
N LEU A 57 20.36 1.42 -2.86
CA LEU A 57 20.27 1.50 -4.31
C LEU A 57 18.85 1.23 -4.81
N VAL A 58 18.13 0.27 -4.20
CA VAL A 58 16.71 0.04 -4.50
C VAL A 58 15.88 1.28 -4.22
N MET A 59 16.09 1.92 -3.05
CA MET A 59 15.37 3.16 -2.71
C MET A 59 15.70 4.32 -3.67
N LEU A 60 16.95 4.42 -4.12
CA LEU A 60 17.35 5.40 -5.12
C LEU A 60 16.67 5.14 -6.47
N MET A 61 16.63 3.89 -6.92
CA MET A 61 15.96 3.49 -8.16
C MET A 61 14.46 3.74 -8.10
N LEU A 62 13.79 3.41 -7.01
CA LEU A 62 12.36 3.70 -6.79
C LEU A 62 12.05 5.20 -6.87
N ARG A 63 13.00 6.06 -6.45
CA ARG A 63 12.82 7.51 -6.51
C ARG A 63 13.01 8.05 -7.92
N ASN A 64 14.02 7.57 -8.63
CA ASN A 64 14.50 8.19 -9.87
C ASN A 64 13.97 7.52 -11.14
N ASN A 65 13.50 6.26 -11.06
CA ASN A 65 13.04 5.51 -12.22
C ASN A 65 11.55 5.16 -12.11
N PRO A 66 10.69 5.78 -12.93
CA PRO A 66 9.24 5.54 -12.89
C PRO A 66 8.86 4.12 -13.37
N GLU A 67 9.61 3.53 -14.31
CA GLU A 67 9.33 2.19 -14.82
C GLU A 67 9.59 1.13 -13.75
N PHE A 68 10.73 1.22 -13.06
CA PHE A 68 11.02 0.34 -11.94
C PHE A 68 10.01 0.51 -10.81
N ARG A 69 9.59 1.75 -10.52
CA ARG A 69 8.55 2.03 -9.53
C ARG A 69 7.25 1.30 -9.86
N ALA A 70 6.77 1.42 -11.09
CA ALA A 70 5.54 0.76 -11.53
C ALA A 70 5.62 -0.78 -11.41
N MET A 71 6.77 -1.36 -11.78
CA MET A 71 7.02 -2.79 -11.64
C MET A 71 7.05 -3.23 -10.17
N TYR A 72 7.68 -2.45 -9.30
CA TYR A 72 7.75 -2.70 -7.87
C TYR A 72 6.37 -2.58 -7.19
N GLU A 73 5.59 -1.56 -7.51
CA GLU A 73 4.23 -1.36 -7.00
C GLU A 73 3.34 -2.56 -7.35
N LYS A 74 3.40 -3.03 -8.60
CA LYS A 74 2.68 -4.24 -9.03
C LYS A 74 3.12 -5.49 -8.25
N ALA A 75 4.41 -5.65 -7.99
CA ALA A 75 4.92 -6.76 -7.18
C ALA A 75 4.42 -6.70 -5.73
N VAL A 76 4.34 -5.50 -5.15
CA VAL A 76 3.79 -5.27 -3.80
C VAL A 76 2.29 -5.57 -3.75
N GLU A 77 1.53 -5.21 -4.78
CA GLU A 77 0.11 -5.57 -4.89
C GLU A 77 -0.08 -7.09 -4.98
N SER A 78 0.67 -7.78 -5.83
CA SER A 78 0.64 -9.24 -5.96
C SER A 78 1.02 -9.93 -4.64
N ARG A 79 1.95 -9.36 -3.89
CA ARG A 79 2.30 -9.84 -2.55
C ARG A 79 1.12 -9.79 -1.58
N ALA A 80 0.27 -8.76 -1.66
CA ALA A 80 -0.91 -8.68 -0.79
C ALA A 80 -1.89 -9.82 -1.08
N ASP A 81 -2.12 -10.14 -2.37
CA ASP A 81 -2.96 -11.25 -2.78
C ASP A 81 -2.37 -12.59 -2.31
N ARG A 82 -1.06 -12.79 -2.48
CA ARG A 82 -0.36 -13.99 -2.00
C ARG A 82 -0.50 -14.18 -0.48
N LEU A 83 -0.32 -13.11 0.29
CA LEU A 83 -0.50 -13.15 1.75
C LEU A 83 -1.93 -13.49 2.16
N ALA A 84 -2.93 -13.04 1.39
CA ALA A 84 -4.33 -13.39 1.64
C ALA A 84 -4.61 -14.88 1.39
N GLU A 85 -4.04 -15.46 0.33
CA GLU A 85 -4.12 -16.90 0.06
C GLU A 85 -3.42 -17.73 1.14
N GLU A 86 -2.22 -17.32 1.59
CA GLU A 86 -1.50 -17.98 2.68
C GLU A 86 -2.27 -18.02 4.00
N ILE A 87 -3.21 -17.07 4.24
CA ILE A 87 -4.07 -17.11 5.43
C ILE A 87 -4.95 -18.35 5.41
N ILE A 88 -5.49 -18.71 4.26
CA ILE A 88 -6.35 -19.90 4.09
C ILE A 88 -5.51 -21.16 4.33
N GLU A 89 -4.35 -21.25 3.68
CA GLU A 89 -3.43 -22.38 3.85
C GLU A 89 -3.02 -22.57 5.32
N LEU A 90 -2.80 -21.45 6.07
CA LEU A 90 -2.44 -21.49 7.49
C LEU A 90 -3.60 -21.89 8.38
N ALA A 91 -4.84 -21.45 8.03
CA ALA A 91 -6.03 -21.77 8.80
C ALA A 91 -6.42 -23.24 8.67
N ASP A 92 -6.24 -23.80 7.47
CA ASP A 92 -6.58 -25.19 7.16
C ASP A 92 -5.48 -26.18 7.57
N GLN A 93 -4.33 -25.68 8.05
CA GLN A 93 -3.23 -26.55 8.47
C GLN A 93 -3.57 -27.30 9.76
N GLU A 94 -3.63 -28.61 9.65
CA GLU A 94 -3.85 -29.51 10.78
C GLU A 94 -2.77 -29.40 11.86
N MET A 95 -3.16 -29.60 13.09
CA MET A 95 -2.21 -29.64 14.21
C MET A 95 -1.34 -30.91 14.10
N PRO A 96 -0.01 -30.79 14.24
CA PRO A 96 0.87 -31.94 14.21
C PRO A 96 0.47 -32.96 15.31
N GLU A 97 0.53 -34.23 14.95
CA GLU A 97 0.28 -35.31 15.90
C GLU A 97 1.26 -35.28 17.09
N GLY A 98 0.76 -35.61 18.27
CA GLY A 98 1.55 -35.64 19.49
C GLY A 98 1.76 -34.31 20.22
N LEU A 99 1.13 -33.23 19.76
CA LEU A 99 1.09 -31.98 20.53
C LEU A 99 -0.06 -32.00 21.52
N GLU A 100 0.26 -31.97 22.82
CA GLU A 100 -0.72 -31.98 23.90
C GLU A 100 -0.52 -30.82 24.89
N GLY A 101 -1.56 -30.45 25.60
CA GLY A 101 -1.53 -29.49 26.68
C GLY A 101 -0.96 -28.10 26.27
N PRO A 102 0.05 -27.59 27.01
CA PRO A 102 0.62 -26.26 26.75
C PRO A 102 1.22 -26.10 25.35
N MET A 103 1.79 -27.18 24.76
CA MET A 103 2.36 -27.12 23.43
C MET A 103 1.31 -26.98 22.34
N ALA A 104 0.16 -27.65 22.48
CA ALA A 104 -0.98 -27.49 21.59
C ALA A 104 -1.51 -26.05 21.63
N SER A 105 -1.64 -25.49 22.84
CA SER A 105 -2.07 -24.09 23.02
C SER A 105 -1.09 -23.09 22.40
N ALA A 106 0.21 -23.32 22.58
CA ALA A 106 1.26 -22.48 21.98
C ALA A 106 1.22 -22.53 20.44
N TRP A 107 1.01 -23.71 19.86
CA TRP A 107 0.87 -23.87 18.41
C TRP A 107 -0.34 -23.09 17.87
N VAL A 108 -1.50 -23.20 18.51
CA VAL A 108 -2.70 -22.46 18.12
C VAL A 108 -2.48 -20.95 18.21
N GLN A 109 -1.83 -20.48 19.28
CA GLN A 109 -1.50 -19.05 19.42
C GLN A 109 -0.52 -18.58 18.34
N GLN A 110 0.50 -19.38 18.04
CA GLN A 110 1.43 -19.06 16.96
C GLN A 110 0.72 -18.92 15.61
N LYS A 111 -0.18 -19.86 15.29
CA LYS A 111 -0.98 -19.80 14.07
C LYS A 111 -1.85 -18.54 14.01
N ARG A 112 -2.53 -18.23 15.10
CA ARG A 112 -3.32 -17.01 15.19
C ARG A 112 -2.48 -15.76 14.95
N MET A 113 -1.30 -15.66 15.56
CA MET A 113 -0.39 -14.54 15.33
C MET A 113 0.08 -14.45 13.88
N GLN A 114 0.35 -15.58 13.23
CA GLN A 114 0.74 -15.63 11.83
C GLN A 114 -0.38 -15.14 10.91
N VAL A 115 -1.62 -15.57 11.14
CA VAL A 115 -2.82 -15.13 10.40
C VAL A 115 -3.06 -13.63 10.61
N ASP A 116 -3.04 -13.16 11.85
CA ASP A 116 -3.27 -11.75 12.19
C ASP A 116 -2.20 -10.84 11.56
N ALA A 117 -0.94 -11.25 11.59
CA ALA A 117 0.15 -10.50 10.97
C ALA A 117 -0.03 -10.39 9.44
N ARG A 118 -0.38 -11.48 8.75
CA ARG A 118 -0.62 -11.47 7.30
C ARG A 118 -1.83 -10.64 6.92
N LYS A 119 -2.93 -10.79 7.66
CA LYS A 119 -4.15 -9.99 7.48
C LYS A 119 -3.84 -8.49 7.60
N TRP A 120 -3.09 -8.11 8.63
CA TRP A 120 -2.68 -6.71 8.83
C TRP A 120 -1.82 -6.20 7.67
N VAL A 121 -0.81 -6.96 7.23
CA VAL A 121 0.05 -6.56 6.11
C VAL A 121 -0.76 -6.45 4.82
N ALA A 122 -1.59 -7.44 4.48
CA ALA A 122 -2.43 -7.41 3.28
C ALA A 122 -3.35 -6.18 3.26
N SER A 123 -3.97 -5.84 4.40
CA SER A 123 -4.83 -4.66 4.53
C SER A 123 -4.08 -3.34 4.32
N LYS A 124 -2.79 -3.28 4.67
CA LYS A 124 -1.95 -2.09 4.46
C LYS A 124 -1.40 -1.97 3.04
N LEU A 125 -1.07 -3.11 2.41
CA LEU A 125 -0.56 -3.13 1.04
C LEU A 125 -1.66 -2.88 0.00
N LYS A 126 -2.87 -3.41 0.23
CA LYS A 126 -4.00 -3.29 -0.70
C LYS A 126 -5.29 -2.91 0.04
N PRO A 127 -5.37 -1.68 0.58
CA PRO A 127 -6.46 -1.25 1.46
C PRO A 127 -7.83 -1.26 0.78
N LYS A 128 -7.89 -1.03 -0.51
CA LYS A 128 -9.15 -1.05 -1.28
C LYS A 128 -9.79 -2.44 -1.35
N THR A 129 -8.98 -3.50 -1.27
CA THR A 129 -9.44 -4.90 -1.40
C THR A 129 -9.55 -5.58 -0.04
N TYR A 130 -8.54 -5.39 0.83
CA TYR A 130 -8.39 -6.11 2.10
C TYR A 130 -8.49 -5.20 3.33
N GLY A 131 -8.69 -3.88 3.14
CA GLY A 131 -8.89 -2.95 4.25
C GLY A 131 -10.31 -3.02 4.80
N ASP A 132 -10.48 -2.60 6.06
CA ASP A 132 -11.80 -2.43 6.65
C ASP A 132 -12.55 -1.33 5.88
N ARG A 133 -13.74 -1.63 5.39
CA ARG A 133 -14.62 -0.63 4.78
C ARG A 133 -15.16 0.25 5.89
N ILE A 134 -14.69 1.48 5.94
CA ILE A 134 -15.33 2.53 6.73
C ILE A 134 -16.32 3.21 5.78
N ASP A 135 -17.58 2.82 5.82
CA ASP A 135 -18.65 3.57 5.16
C ASP A 135 -18.84 4.86 5.97
N VAL A 136 -18.05 5.88 5.66
CA VAL A 136 -18.31 7.22 6.14
C VAL A 136 -19.52 7.73 5.36
N ALA A 137 -20.71 7.62 5.95
CA ALA A 137 -21.86 8.37 5.52
C ALA A 137 -21.51 9.86 5.75
N VAL A 138 -20.91 10.50 4.74
CA VAL A 138 -20.76 11.95 4.71
C VAL A 138 -22.16 12.50 4.54
N THR A 139 -22.87 12.69 5.64
CA THR A 139 -24.02 13.60 5.68
C THR A 139 -23.44 14.97 5.36
N ASP A 140 -23.62 15.39 4.13
CA ASP A 140 -23.17 16.71 3.66
C ASP A 140 -24.06 17.75 4.36
N ASN A 141 -23.74 18.04 5.63
CA ASN A 141 -24.33 19.11 6.41
C ASN A 141 -23.70 20.45 6.01
N ARG A 142 -23.44 20.61 4.71
CA ARG A 142 -23.18 21.93 4.15
C ARG A 142 -24.49 22.71 4.24
N ILE A 143 -24.69 23.36 5.38
CA ILE A 143 -25.57 24.51 5.40
C ILE A 143 -24.99 25.43 4.32
N SER A 144 -25.69 25.50 3.20
CA SER A 144 -25.26 26.36 2.09
C SER A 144 -25.11 27.74 2.69
N VAL A 145 -23.92 28.32 2.65
CA VAL A 145 -23.67 29.70 3.12
C VAL A 145 -24.66 30.65 2.44
N MET A 146 -25.09 30.31 1.22
CA MET A 146 -26.10 31.03 0.47
C MET A 146 -27.52 30.95 1.11
N ASP A 147 -27.87 29.77 1.68
CA ASP A 147 -29.16 29.61 2.34
C ASP A 147 -29.18 30.29 3.70
N ALA A 148 -28.07 30.21 4.45
CA ALA A 148 -27.91 30.98 5.68
C ALA A 148 -27.94 32.50 5.44
N LEU A 149 -27.33 32.99 4.35
CA LEU A 149 -27.37 34.36 3.94
C LEU A 149 -28.78 34.81 3.51
N LYS A 150 -29.53 33.97 2.80
CA LYS A 150 -30.93 34.24 2.44
C LYS A 150 -31.82 34.35 3.68
N GLU A 151 -31.64 33.42 4.61
CA GLU A 151 -32.42 33.45 5.86
C GLU A 151 -32.09 34.66 6.74
N ALA A 152 -30.80 35.03 6.83
CA ALA A 152 -30.40 36.26 7.53
C ALA A 152 -31.00 37.54 6.87
N LYS A 153 -30.97 37.64 5.53
CA LYS A 153 -31.62 38.74 4.81
C LYS A 153 -33.13 38.81 5.06
N GLN A 154 -33.82 37.66 5.07
CA GLN A 154 -35.25 37.63 5.34
C GLN A 154 -35.59 38.10 6.76
N ARG A 155 -34.74 37.80 7.75
CA ARG A 155 -34.92 38.29 9.13
C ARG A 155 -34.79 39.82 9.21
N VAL A 156 -33.75 40.39 8.60
CA VAL A 156 -33.51 41.83 8.56
C VAL A 156 -34.67 42.55 7.88
N LEU A 157 -35.16 42.08 6.73
CA LEU A 157 -36.30 42.67 6.03
C LEU A 157 -37.60 42.63 6.83
N LYS A 158 -37.83 41.58 7.64
CA LYS A 158 -38.99 41.51 8.55
C LYS A 158 -38.88 42.49 9.71
N ASP A 159 -37.69 42.67 10.25
CA ASP A 159 -37.47 43.63 11.33
C ASP A 159 -37.66 45.09 10.84
N GLU A 160 -37.15 45.42 9.64
CA GLU A 160 -37.38 46.75 9.02
C GLU A 160 -38.85 47.00 8.75
N SER A 161 -39.64 46.04 8.26
CA SER A 161 -41.06 46.18 8.04
C SER A 161 -41.85 46.40 9.33
N ASN A 162 -41.47 45.72 10.41
CA ASN A 162 -42.10 45.89 11.71
C ASN A 162 -41.81 47.24 12.35
N VAL A 163 -40.65 47.85 12.09
CA VAL A 163 -40.29 49.19 12.57
C VAL A 163 -41.09 50.27 11.83
N VAL A 164 -41.24 50.15 10.53
CA VAL A 164 -42.05 51.11 9.71
C VAL A 164 -43.51 51.04 10.10
N ASP A 165 -44.08 49.86 10.35
CA ASP A 165 -45.48 49.70 10.79
C ASP A 165 -45.74 50.26 12.21
N ALA A 166 -44.72 50.29 13.07
CA ALA A 166 -44.79 50.87 14.40
C ALA A 166 -44.79 52.41 14.35
N GLU A 167 -43.96 53.04 13.51
CA GLU A 167 -43.88 54.45 13.35
C GLU A 167 -45.16 55.05 12.71
N VAL A 168 -45.83 54.33 11.81
CA VAL A 168 -47.11 54.78 11.17
C VAL A 168 -48.28 54.71 12.15
N LYS A 169 -48.21 53.93 13.25
CA LYS A 169 -49.29 53.84 14.26
C LYS A 169 -49.20 54.91 15.34
N GLU A 170 -48.09 55.60 15.49
CA GLU A 170 -47.91 56.69 16.48
C GLU A 170 -48.08 58.11 15.89
N ALA A 171 -48.38 58.28 14.62
CA ALA A 171 -48.67 59.53 13.93
C ALA A 171 -50.15 59.62 13.66
#